data_a6479fd84cb00fbae6693decfeb5db42
#
_entry.id   a6479fd84cb00fbae6693decfeb5db42
#
_cell.length_a   1.000
_cell.length_b   1.000
_cell.length_c   1.000
_cell.angle_alpha   90.00
_cell.angle_beta   90.00
_cell.angle_gamma   90.00
#
_symmetry.space_group_name_H-M   'P 1'
#
loop_
_entity.id
_entity.type
_entity.pdbx_description
1 polymer ?
#
loop_
_entity_poly.entity_id
_entity_poly.type
_entity_poly.pdbx_seq_one_letter_code
_entity_poly.pdbx_strand_id
1 'polypeptide(L)'
;MKKLLFATAAMMVVASPAMARDGAGYIGIEGGLMKVQHSDWDRLSSGGSYVDFLDVKHKLGYDIDAIAGYDFGMFRLEAEIARKHAKDKNYTVDPNAPGPFPGGVGRGGLYNGFGRANATSLMVNALIDLGADDGVSFYAGGGVGYARVSQTVQSLGTQAYHLRDNDLAYQGIVGVRTAISPNIDAGLKYRYFSAGTLKGDLFGAGLPTYSGARSFFHSHSLLASLIFNFAPPAPPPPPVVEAAPPPPPPPPATQTCPDGSVILATDVCPAPPPPPPPPPPPAKGERG
;
A
#
# COMPACT_ATOMS: atom_id res chain seq x y z
N MET A 1 -8.75 -22.68 -35.00
CA MET A 1 -8.45 -23.07 -33.62
C MET A 1 -7.03 -22.63 -33.33
N LYS A 2 -6.86 -21.42 -32.74
CA LYS A 2 -5.54 -20.89 -32.34
C LYS A 2 -5.34 -21.23 -30.86
N LYS A 3 -4.35 -22.08 -30.58
CA LYS A 3 -3.97 -22.52 -29.24
C LYS A 3 -3.34 -21.32 -28.50
N LEU A 4 -3.96 -20.85 -27.45
CA LEU A 4 -3.34 -19.92 -26.47
C LEU A 4 -2.35 -20.76 -25.65
N LEU A 5 -1.07 -20.51 -25.83
CA LEU A 5 -0.03 -20.98 -24.91
C LEU A 5 -0.07 -20.09 -23.66
N PHE A 6 -0.54 -20.63 -22.55
CA PHE A 6 -0.31 -20.06 -21.24
C PHE A 6 1.14 -20.38 -20.84
N ALA A 7 1.98 -19.36 -20.86
CA ALA A 7 3.29 -19.43 -20.24
C ALA A 7 3.10 -19.31 -18.73
N THR A 8 3.11 -20.43 -18.03
CA THR A 8 3.25 -20.49 -16.56
C THR A 8 4.68 -20.12 -16.21
N ALA A 9 4.92 -18.86 -15.88
CA ALA A 9 6.13 -18.44 -15.21
C ALA A 9 6.06 -18.94 -13.76
N ALA A 10 6.77 -20.02 -13.45
CA ALA A 10 7.01 -20.44 -12.08
C ALA A 10 7.93 -19.40 -11.44
N MET A 11 7.38 -18.49 -10.62
CA MET A 11 8.16 -17.64 -9.72
C MET A 11 8.72 -18.53 -8.63
N MET A 12 10.04 -18.72 -8.65
CA MET A 12 10.76 -19.20 -7.47
C MET A 12 10.67 -18.10 -6.41
N VAL A 13 9.91 -18.35 -5.37
CA VAL A 13 9.91 -17.53 -4.17
C VAL A 13 11.22 -17.78 -3.45
N VAL A 14 12.19 -16.91 -3.66
CA VAL A 14 13.38 -16.82 -2.80
C VAL A 14 12.89 -16.07 -1.55
N ALA A 15 12.77 -16.78 -0.43
CA ALA A 15 12.48 -16.18 0.85
C ALA A 15 13.64 -15.24 1.23
N SER A 16 13.48 -13.96 1.02
CA SER A 16 14.35 -12.92 1.55
C SER A 16 13.95 -12.67 3.00
N PRO A 17 14.91 -12.40 3.92
CA PRO A 17 14.57 -12.08 5.30
C PRO A 17 13.65 -10.86 5.33
N ALA A 18 12.56 -10.99 6.06
CA ALA A 18 11.60 -9.94 6.30
C ALA A 18 12.29 -8.69 6.87
N MET A 19 12.36 -7.65 6.07
CA MET A 19 12.59 -6.31 6.58
C MET A 19 11.19 -5.75 6.86
N ALA A 20 10.90 -5.50 8.13
CA ALA A 20 9.64 -4.87 8.52
C ALA A 20 9.44 -3.60 7.69
N ARG A 21 8.37 -3.55 6.88
CA ARG A 21 8.01 -2.41 6.04
C ARG A 21 7.12 -1.42 6.79
N ASP A 22 6.72 -1.81 7.98
CA ASP A 22 5.95 -0.99 8.90
C ASP A 22 6.69 0.31 9.19
N GLY A 23 5.98 1.43 9.08
CA GLY A 23 6.56 2.75 9.31
C GLY A 23 7.39 3.28 8.14
N ALA A 24 7.20 2.77 6.93
CA ALA A 24 7.95 3.18 5.74
C ALA A 24 7.07 3.92 4.72
N GLY A 25 7.65 4.95 4.11
CA GLY A 25 7.09 5.57 2.91
C GLY A 25 7.42 4.72 1.67
N TYR A 26 6.59 4.81 0.65
CA TYR A 26 6.84 4.15 -0.63
C TYR A 26 6.33 4.97 -1.80
N ILE A 27 6.86 4.67 -2.98
CA ILE A 27 6.37 5.14 -4.27
C ILE A 27 6.21 3.94 -5.20
N GLY A 28 5.32 4.05 -6.16
CA GLY A 28 5.13 2.98 -7.14
C GLY A 28 4.56 3.44 -8.45
N ILE A 29 4.68 2.57 -9.44
CA ILE A 29 4.05 2.69 -10.74
C ILE A 29 3.24 1.45 -11.02
N GLU A 30 2.09 1.64 -11.63
CA GLU A 30 1.17 0.57 -11.95
C GLU A 30 0.68 0.71 -13.38
N GLY A 31 0.40 -0.41 -14.03
CA GLY A 31 -0.11 -0.38 -15.38
C GLY A 31 -0.75 -1.68 -15.79
N GLY A 32 -1.79 -1.59 -16.61
CA GLY A 32 -2.48 -2.79 -17.05
C GLY A 32 -3.66 -2.56 -17.97
N LEU A 33 -4.48 -3.58 -18.05
CA LEU A 33 -5.62 -3.64 -18.92
C LEU A 33 -6.87 -3.13 -18.21
N MET A 34 -7.67 -2.37 -18.93
CA MET A 34 -8.91 -1.78 -18.43
C MET A 34 -10.07 -2.12 -19.36
N LYS A 35 -11.19 -2.49 -18.76
CA LYS A 35 -12.47 -2.61 -19.43
C LYS A 35 -13.42 -1.55 -18.89
N VAL A 36 -13.81 -0.60 -19.73
CA VAL A 36 -14.90 0.34 -19.44
C VAL A 36 -16.22 -0.41 -19.60
N GLN A 37 -17.13 -0.24 -18.65
CA GLN A 37 -18.51 -0.71 -18.79
C GLN A 37 -19.21 0.05 -19.93
N HIS A 38 -20.39 -0.42 -20.33
CA HIS A 38 -21.20 0.32 -21.29
C HIS A 38 -21.47 1.73 -20.74
N SER A 39 -21.29 2.73 -21.59
CA SER A 39 -21.59 4.12 -21.26
C SER A 39 -22.94 4.47 -21.87
N ASP A 40 -23.96 4.48 -21.02
CA ASP A 40 -25.29 4.95 -21.41
C ASP A 40 -25.26 6.49 -21.41
N TRP A 41 -25.67 7.06 -22.52
CA TRP A 41 -25.78 8.50 -22.70
C TRP A 41 -27.25 8.88 -22.77
N ASP A 42 -27.69 9.64 -21.78
CA ASP A 42 -29.02 10.20 -21.74
C ASP A 42 -29.01 11.66 -22.16
N ARG A 43 -30.12 12.10 -22.68
CA ARG A 43 -30.36 13.49 -23.06
C ARG A 43 -31.59 14.04 -22.37
N LEU A 44 -31.53 15.28 -21.93
CA LEU A 44 -32.70 15.98 -21.39
C LEU A 44 -33.70 16.25 -22.51
N SER A 45 -34.92 15.76 -22.36
CA SER A 45 -36.02 16.03 -23.29
C SER A 45 -36.61 17.42 -23.01
N SER A 46 -37.39 17.95 -23.97
CA SER A 46 -38.16 19.19 -23.80
C SER A 46 -39.19 19.14 -22.66
N GLY A 47 -39.54 17.94 -22.22
CA GLY A 47 -40.43 17.72 -21.05
C GLY A 47 -39.68 17.67 -19.71
N GLY A 48 -38.38 17.91 -19.66
CA GLY A 48 -37.58 17.94 -18.42
C GLY A 48 -37.16 16.57 -17.89
N SER A 49 -37.40 15.48 -18.62
CA SER A 49 -36.98 14.13 -18.26
C SER A 49 -35.77 13.71 -19.09
N TYR A 50 -34.87 12.93 -18.48
CA TYR A 50 -33.79 12.29 -19.21
C TYR A 50 -34.32 11.09 -19.99
N VAL A 51 -33.92 10.96 -21.24
CA VAL A 51 -34.28 9.87 -22.15
C VAL A 51 -33.00 9.24 -22.70
N ASP A 52 -33.03 7.94 -22.86
CA ASP A 52 -31.93 7.18 -23.43
C ASP A 52 -31.63 7.68 -24.85
N PHE A 53 -30.34 7.86 -25.13
CA PHE A 53 -29.90 8.44 -26.38
C PHE A 53 -28.93 7.51 -27.13
N LEU A 54 -27.80 7.13 -26.48
CA LEU A 54 -26.78 6.26 -27.04
C LEU A 54 -26.28 5.27 -25.99
N ASP A 55 -26.08 4.01 -26.38
CA ASP A 55 -25.29 3.00 -25.67
C ASP A 55 -23.93 2.84 -26.38
N VAL A 56 -22.85 3.15 -25.68
CA VAL A 56 -21.49 3.10 -26.23
C VAL A 56 -20.73 1.94 -25.60
N LYS A 57 -20.24 1.03 -26.45
CA LYS A 57 -19.38 -0.08 -26.05
C LYS A 57 -17.92 0.23 -26.37
N HIS A 58 -17.06 -0.07 -25.42
CA HIS A 58 -15.62 0.21 -25.53
C HIS A 58 -14.81 -1.06 -25.82
N LYS A 59 -13.69 -0.89 -26.51
CA LYS A 59 -12.63 -1.90 -26.62
C LYS A 59 -11.89 -2.01 -25.31
N LEU A 60 -11.09 -3.07 -25.15
CA LEU A 60 -10.14 -3.14 -24.05
C LEU A 60 -9.18 -1.95 -24.15
N GLY A 61 -9.03 -1.25 -23.05
CA GLY A 61 -8.18 -0.08 -22.89
C GLY A 61 -7.00 -0.34 -21.97
N TYR A 62 -6.35 0.75 -21.56
CA TYR A 62 -5.28 0.72 -20.57
C TYR A 62 -5.57 1.64 -19.40
N ASP A 63 -4.99 1.31 -18.27
CA ASP A 63 -4.96 2.11 -17.04
C ASP A 63 -3.52 2.13 -16.53
N ILE A 64 -2.98 3.32 -16.31
CA ILE A 64 -1.63 3.53 -15.80
C ILE A 64 -1.70 4.56 -14.69
N ASP A 65 -0.92 4.35 -13.63
CA ASP A 65 -0.86 5.27 -12.51
C ASP A 65 0.50 5.31 -11.83
N ALA A 66 0.66 6.35 -11.02
CA ALA A 66 1.73 6.49 -10.06
C ALA A 66 1.12 6.66 -8.67
N ILE A 67 1.70 6.01 -7.69
CA ILE A 67 1.29 6.05 -6.29
C ILE A 67 2.42 6.53 -5.41
N ALA A 68 2.07 7.21 -4.32
CA ALA A 68 2.95 7.52 -3.21
C ALA A 68 2.18 7.30 -1.92
N GLY A 69 2.74 6.59 -0.98
CA GLY A 69 2.03 6.18 0.22
C GLY A 69 2.92 6.00 1.44
N TYR A 70 2.27 5.71 2.53
CA TYR A 70 2.90 5.38 3.80
C TYR A 70 2.25 4.12 4.37
N ASP A 71 3.08 3.19 4.78
CA ASP A 71 2.70 1.93 5.40
C ASP A 71 2.78 2.07 6.92
N PHE A 72 1.63 1.91 7.61
CA PHE A 72 1.51 1.94 9.07
C PHE A 72 1.49 0.53 9.68
N GLY A 73 1.81 -0.49 8.87
CA GLY A 73 1.66 -1.90 9.20
C GLY A 73 0.34 -2.46 8.67
N MET A 74 -0.67 -2.58 9.50
CA MET A 74 -1.99 -3.09 9.08
C MET A 74 -2.72 -2.15 8.10
N PHE A 75 -2.38 -0.86 8.07
CA PHE A 75 -3.04 0.15 7.24
C PHE A 75 -2.05 0.87 6.35
N ARG A 76 -2.47 1.17 5.12
CA ARG A 76 -1.74 2.04 4.20
C ARG A 76 -2.61 3.19 3.73
N LEU A 77 -1.98 4.36 3.59
CA LEU A 77 -2.58 5.51 2.92
C LEU A 77 -1.78 5.82 1.65
N GLU A 78 -2.48 5.98 0.53
CA GLU A 78 -1.89 6.27 -0.77
C GLU A 78 -2.50 7.51 -1.39
N ALA A 79 -1.67 8.35 -2.00
CA ALA A 79 -2.07 9.29 -3.03
C ALA A 79 -1.78 8.65 -4.40
N GLU A 80 -2.72 8.80 -5.33
CA GLU A 80 -2.64 8.19 -6.66
C GLU A 80 -2.99 9.22 -7.72
N ILE A 81 -2.19 9.27 -8.79
CA ILE A 81 -2.53 9.95 -10.03
C ILE A 81 -2.62 8.92 -11.15
N ALA A 82 -3.77 8.85 -11.84
CA ALA A 82 -4.04 7.83 -12.84
C ALA A 82 -4.50 8.40 -14.18
N ARG A 83 -4.15 7.69 -15.26
CA ARG A 83 -4.62 7.97 -16.63
C ARG A 83 -5.23 6.70 -17.22
N LYS A 84 -6.49 6.82 -17.61
CA LYS A 84 -7.31 5.76 -18.19
C LYS A 84 -7.68 6.10 -19.63
N HIS A 85 -7.64 5.11 -20.52
CA HIS A 85 -7.98 5.31 -21.95
C HIS A 85 -8.60 4.06 -22.54
N ALA A 86 -9.72 4.22 -23.24
CA ALA A 86 -10.33 3.17 -24.04
C ALA A 86 -10.88 3.76 -25.34
N LYS A 87 -10.75 3.00 -26.44
CA LYS A 87 -11.38 3.33 -27.74
C LYS A 87 -12.77 2.74 -27.79
N ASP A 88 -13.68 3.44 -28.48
CA ASP A 88 -14.99 2.91 -28.76
C ASP A 88 -14.91 1.70 -29.70
N LYS A 89 -15.79 0.75 -29.46
CA LYS A 89 -15.97 -0.41 -30.33
C LYS A 89 -17.12 -0.17 -31.30
N ASN A 90 -18.28 0.08 -30.74
CA ASN A 90 -19.52 0.40 -31.44
C ASN A 90 -20.43 1.20 -30.50
N TYR A 91 -21.45 1.81 -31.08
CA TYR A 91 -22.53 2.44 -30.33
C TYR A 91 -23.86 2.07 -30.96
N THR A 92 -24.90 2.04 -30.15
CA THR A 92 -26.29 1.80 -30.57
C THR A 92 -27.08 3.08 -30.28
N VAL A 93 -27.91 3.50 -31.23
CA VAL A 93 -28.85 4.60 -31.04
C VAL A 93 -30.14 4.01 -30.49
N ASP A 94 -30.62 4.58 -29.38
CA ASP A 94 -31.91 4.13 -28.81
C ASP A 94 -33.06 4.27 -29.82
N PRO A 95 -33.97 3.28 -29.96
CA PRO A 95 -35.11 3.34 -30.89
C PRO A 95 -36.02 4.54 -30.67
N ASN A 96 -36.09 5.05 -29.43
CA ASN A 96 -36.92 6.17 -29.05
C ASN A 96 -36.13 7.49 -28.96
N ALA A 97 -34.82 7.44 -29.24
CA ALA A 97 -34.00 8.62 -29.15
C ALA A 97 -34.53 9.78 -29.99
N PRO A 98 -34.58 10.99 -29.45
CA PRO A 98 -34.99 12.15 -30.21
C PRO A 98 -33.92 12.53 -31.25
N GLY A 99 -34.27 12.64 -32.53
CA GLY A 99 -33.38 13.10 -33.63
C GLY A 99 -33.33 14.60 -33.77
N PRO A 100 -32.50 15.15 -34.69
CA PRO A 100 -31.81 14.46 -35.79
C PRO A 100 -30.48 13.86 -35.38
N PHE A 101 -30.01 12.84 -36.15
CA PHE A 101 -28.70 12.22 -35.99
C PHE A 101 -27.83 12.56 -37.20
N PRO A 102 -26.52 12.82 -37.00
CA PRO A 102 -25.61 13.13 -38.10
C PRO A 102 -25.21 11.90 -38.91
N GLY A 103 -24.86 12.12 -40.18
CA GLY A 103 -24.13 11.13 -40.98
C GLY A 103 -24.93 9.89 -41.35
N GLY A 104 -26.27 9.97 -41.51
CA GLY A 104 -27.09 8.83 -41.94
C GLY A 104 -27.34 7.78 -40.86
N VAL A 105 -27.09 8.14 -39.60
CA VAL A 105 -27.37 7.29 -38.43
C VAL A 105 -28.88 7.30 -38.17
N GLY A 106 -29.49 6.11 -38.06
CA GLY A 106 -30.91 5.93 -37.74
C GLY A 106 -31.13 5.37 -36.34
N ARG A 107 -32.35 5.53 -35.83
CA ARG A 107 -32.78 4.96 -34.56
C ARG A 107 -32.70 3.44 -34.60
N GLY A 108 -32.36 2.82 -33.46
CA GLY A 108 -32.21 1.36 -33.34
C GLY A 108 -31.01 0.77 -34.10
N GLY A 109 -30.20 1.60 -34.77
CA GLY A 109 -29.08 1.16 -35.53
C GLY A 109 -27.84 0.91 -34.68
N LEU A 110 -27.02 -0.10 -35.06
CA LEU A 110 -25.70 -0.39 -34.51
C LEU A 110 -24.62 0.15 -35.46
N TYR A 111 -23.74 0.99 -34.95
CA TYR A 111 -22.71 1.68 -35.74
C TYR A 111 -21.31 1.45 -35.18
N ASN A 112 -20.30 1.43 -36.04
CA ASN A 112 -18.91 1.37 -35.62
C ASN A 112 -18.52 2.66 -34.87
N GLY A 113 -17.95 2.52 -33.68
CA GLY A 113 -17.46 3.64 -32.91
C GLY A 113 -16.01 3.99 -33.27
N PHE A 114 -15.77 5.26 -33.52
CA PHE A 114 -14.43 5.81 -33.79
C PHE A 114 -13.97 6.78 -32.67
N GLY A 115 -14.73 6.89 -31.60
CA GLY A 115 -14.44 7.74 -30.47
C GLY A 115 -13.55 7.11 -29.41
N ARG A 116 -13.56 7.73 -28.25
CA ARG A 116 -12.74 7.31 -27.10
C ARG A 116 -13.31 7.84 -25.79
N ALA A 117 -13.04 7.08 -24.73
CA ALA A 117 -13.24 7.49 -23.35
C ALA A 117 -11.88 7.64 -22.66
N ASN A 118 -11.68 8.78 -22.01
CA ASN A 118 -10.48 9.10 -21.23
C ASN A 118 -10.89 9.54 -19.84
N ALA A 119 -10.13 9.11 -18.82
CA ALA A 119 -10.24 9.66 -17.49
C ALA A 119 -8.83 9.95 -16.94
N THR A 120 -8.70 11.08 -16.25
CA THR A 120 -7.52 11.39 -15.42
C THR A 120 -8.03 11.63 -14.03
N SER A 121 -7.47 10.96 -13.03
CA SER A 121 -7.93 11.04 -11.65
C SER A 121 -6.78 11.34 -10.69
N LEU A 122 -7.13 12.02 -9.60
CA LEU A 122 -6.32 12.19 -8.40
C LEU A 122 -7.12 11.61 -7.25
N MET A 123 -6.58 10.58 -6.59
CA MET A 123 -7.28 9.79 -5.57
C MET A 123 -6.45 9.74 -4.28
N VAL A 124 -7.17 9.56 -3.17
CA VAL A 124 -6.59 9.14 -1.88
C VAL A 124 -7.21 7.80 -1.54
N ASN A 125 -6.38 6.81 -1.28
CA ASN A 125 -6.76 5.44 -1.00
C ASN A 125 -6.40 5.07 0.44
N ALA A 126 -7.27 4.31 1.11
CA ALA A 126 -7.01 3.64 2.36
C ALA A 126 -7.09 2.13 2.13
N LEU A 127 -6.04 1.42 2.48
CA LEU A 127 -5.89 -0.02 2.27
C LEU A 127 -5.63 -0.71 3.60
N ILE A 128 -6.09 -1.94 3.72
CA ILE A 128 -5.81 -2.85 4.83
C ILE A 128 -4.99 -3.99 4.26
N ASP A 129 -3.85 -4.27 4.86
CA ASP A 129 -3.01 -5.40 4.53
C ASP A 129 -3.45 -6.64 5.31
N LEU A 130 -3.58 -7.76 4.59
CA LEU A 130 -4.05 -9.06 5.08
C LEU A 130 -2.95 -10.08 4.77
N GLY A 131 -2.05 -10.31 5.69
CA GLY A 131 -0.95 -11.28 5.49
C GLY A 131 0.31 -10.90 6.25
N ALA A 132 1.36 -11.70 6.06
CA ALA A 132 2.66 -11.47 6.67
C ALA A 132 3.56 -10.68 5.70
N ASP A 133 4.45 -9.85 6.24
CA ASP A 133 5.33 -8.97 5.47
C ASP A 133 6.45 -9.70 4.74
N ASP A 134 6.67 -10.97 5.05
CA ASP A 134 7.77 -11.80 4.55
C ASP A 134 7.39 -12.74 3.40
N GLY A 135 6.22 -12.55 2.80
CA GLY A 135 5.73 -13.44 1.75
C GLY A 135 4.81 -12.75 0.75
N VAL A 136 3.75 -13.47 0.40
CA VAL A 136 2.65 -12.94 -0.40
C VAL A 136 1.65 -12.27 0.54
N SER A 137 1.49 -10.97 0.43
CA SER A 137 0.51 -10.19 1.18
C SER A 137 -0.70 -9.88 0.30
N PHE A 138 -1.89 -10.05 0.85
CA PHE A 138 -3.13 -9.61 0.24
C PHE A 138 -3.52 -8.25 0.82
N TYR A 139 -4.17 -7.44 0.03
CA TYR A 139 -4.71 -6.17 0.53
C TYR A 139 -6.06 -5.85 -0.11
N ALA A 140 -6.85 -5.09 0.61
CA ALA A 140 -8.13 -4.58 0.15
C ALA A 140 -8.38 -3.18 0.69
N GLY A 141 -9.15 -2.40 -0.03
CA GLY A 141 -9.53 -1.08 0.42
C GLY A 141 -10.27 -0.28 -0.63
N GLY A 142 -10.24 1.02 -0.48
CA GLY A 142 -10.92 1.92 -1.39
C GLY A 142 -10.35 3.32 -1.33
N GLY A 143 -10.80 4.13 -2.28
CA GLY A 143 -10.36 5.51 -2.40
C GLY A 143 -11.46 6.43 -2.90
N VAL A 144 -11.24 7.71 -2.63
CA VAL A 144 -12.08 8.82 -3.10
C VAL A 144 -11.19 9.91 -3.68
N GLY A 145 -11.71 10.68 -4.61
CA GLY A 145 -10.95 11.76 -5.23
C GLY A 145 -11.74 12.47 -6.31
N TYR A 146 -11.02 13.09 -7.21
CA TYR A 146 -11.58 13.81 -8.36
C TYR A 146 -11.10 13.19 -9.67
N ALA A 147 -11.99 13.12 -10.63
CA ALA A 147 -11.68 12.67 -11.98
C ALA A 147 -12.16 13.66 -13.03
N ARG A 148 -11.31 13.91 -14.00
CA ARG A 148 -11.67 14.55 -15.26
C ARG A 148 -11.93 13.48 -16.29
N VAL A 149 -13.17 13.36 -16.73
CA VAL A 149 -13.56 12.41 -17.78
C VAL A 149 -13.89 13.15 -19.06
N SER A 150 -13.47 12.59 -20.18
CA SER A 150 -13.79 13.07 -21.52
C SER A 150 -14.18 11.90 -22.40
N GLN A 151 -15.40 11.90 -22.86
CA GLN A 151 -15.93 10.91 -23.79
C GLN A 151 -16.23 11.58 -25.14
N THR A 152 -15.87 10.92 -26.22
CA THR A 152 -16.12 11.41 -27.58
C THR A 152 -16.65 10.26 -28.40
N VAL A 153 -17.82 10.43 -28.99
CA VAL A 153 -18.40 9.47 -29.95
C VAL A 153 -18.28 10.06 -31.34
N GLN A 154 -17.64 9.33 -32.25
CA GLN A 154 -17.45 9.72 -33.65
C GLN A 154 -18.18 8.75 -34.57
N SER A 155 -18.79 9.27 -35.63
CA SER A 155 -19.39 8.53 -36.71
C SER A 155 -18.65 8.84 -38.02
N LEU A 156 -18.28 7.81 -38.78
CA LEU A 156 -17.61 7.90 -40.09
C LEU A 156 -16.42 8.89 -40.12
N GLY A 157 -15.62 8.93 -39.05
CA GLY A 157 -14.45 9.79 -38.93
C GLY A 157 -14.75 11.25 -38.55
N THR A 158 -15.98 11.65 -38.45
CA THR A 158 -16.38 12.99 -37.97
C THR A 158 -16.71 12.91 -36.47
N GLN A 159 -16.35 13.98 -35.75
CA GLN A 159 -16.76 14.10 -34.34
C GLN A 159 -18.26 14.34 -34.27
N ALA A 160 -18.99 13.42 -33.70
CA ALA A 160 -20.44 13.53 -33.56
C ALA A 160 -20.82 14.22 -32.24
N TYR A 161 -20.30 13.71 -31.13
CA TYR A 161 -20.64 14.24 -29.81
C TYR A 161 -19.43 14.18 -28.87
N HIS A 162 -19.34 15.17 -28.01
CA HIS A 162 -18.30 15.28 -27.00
C HIS A 162 -18.90 15.64 -25.65
N LEU A 163 -18.57 14.89 -24.62
CA LEU A 163 -18.93 15.15 -23.24
C LEU A 163 -17.69 15.20 -22.39
N ARG A 164 -17.53 16.27 -21.60
CA ARG A 164 -16.42 16.41 -20.65
C ARG A 164 -16.95 16.96 -19.34
N ASP A 165 -16.57 16.31 -18.26
CA ASP A 165 -16.90 16.77 -16.92
C ASP A 165 -15.78 16.46 -15.92
N ASN A 166 -15.81 17.13 -14.76
CA ASN A 166 -14.96 16.87 -13.61
C ASN A 166 -15.90 16.58 -12.44
N ASP A 167 -15.80 15.40 -11.87
CA ASP A 167 -16.67 15.00 -10.78
C ASP A 167 -15.91 14.22 -9.73
N LEU A 168 -16.54 14.04 -8.57
CA LEU A 168 -16.06 13.14 -7.55
C LEU A 168 -15.96 11.72 -8.11
N ALA A 169 -14.89 11.05 -7.74
CA ALA A 169 -14.66 9.66 -8.10
C ALA A 169 -14.44 8.82 -6.84
N TYR A 170 -14.81 7.54 -6.93
CA TYR A 170 -14.51 6.55 -5.93
C TYR A 170 -14.00 5.27 -6.58
N GLN A 171 -13.24 4.50 -5.82
CA GLN A 171 -12.72 3.22 -6.29
C GLN A 171 -12.66 2.18 -5.18
N GLY A 172 -12.84 0.91 -5.57
CA GLY A 172 -12.58 -0.26 -4.74
C GLY A 172 -11.35 -0.98 -5.26
N ILE A 173 -10.51 -1.42 -4.36
CA ILE A 173 -9.20 -2.02 -4.66
C ILE A 173 -9.08 -3.33 -3.91
N VAL A 174 -8.60 -4.38 -4.60
CA VAL A 174 -8.09 -5.60 -4.00
C VAL A 174 -6.82 -6.02 -4.75
N GLY A 175 -5.87 -6.59 -4.04
CA GLY A 175 -4.63 -6.99 -4.69
C GLY A 175 -3.78 -7.92 -3.86
N VAL A 176 -2.68 -8.33 -4.49
CA VAL A 176 -1.62 -9.11 -3.87
C VAL A 176 -0.29 -8.43 -4.16
N ARG A 177 0.62 -8.47 -3.22
CA ARG A 177 1.99 -8.01 -3.39
C ARG A 177 2.97 -9.02 -2.80
N THR A 178 4.17 -9.05 -3.31
CA THR A 178 5.27 -9.85 -2.79
C THR A 178 6.58 -9.11 -2.93
N ALA A 179 7.47 -9.30 -1.96
CA ALA A 179 8.82 -8.78 -2.05
C ALA A 179 9.61 -9.50 -3.13
N ILE A 180 10.22 -8.76 -4.04
CA ILE A 180 11.20 -9.27 -5.00
C ILE A 180 12.62 -8.85 -4.64
N SER A 181 12.76 -7.85 -3.76
CA SER A 181 14.02 -7.44 -3.12
C SER A 181 13.72 -6.74 -1.79
N PRO A 182 14.74 -6.42 -0.97
CA PRO A 182 14.53 -5.72 0.30
C PRO A 182 13.71 -4.42 0.18
N ASN A 183 13.84 -3.71 -0.93
CA ASN A 183 13.19 -2.41 -1.14
C ASN A 183 12.17 -2.42 -2.27
N ILE A 184 11.96 -3.54 -2.98
CA ILE A 184 11.09 -3.57 -4.15
C ILE A 184 10.04 -4.67 -4.01
N ASP A 185 8.77 -4.29 -4.21
CA ASP A 185 7.65 -5.20 -4.32
C ASP A 185 7.12 -5.23 -5.74
N ALA A 186 6.70 -6.42 -6.15
CA ALA A 186 5.83 -6.60 -7.29
C ALA A 186 4.44 -7.00 -6.84
N GLY A 187 3.42 -6.57 -7.57
CA GLY A 187 2.04 -6.87 -7.22
C GLY A 187 1.11 -7.01 -8.42
N LEU A 188 -0.08 -7.49 -8.11
CA LEU A 188 -1.21 -7.51 -9.02
C LEU A 188 -2.40 -6.89 -8.30
N LYS A 189 -3.02 -5.88 -8.92
CA LYS A 189 -4.13 -5.10 -8.37
C LYS A 189 -5.35 -5.20 -9.28
N TYR A 190 -6.49 -5.53 -8.72
CA TYR A 190 -7.78 -5.31 -9.35
C TYR A 190 -8.40 -4.04 -8.79
N ARG A 191 -8.96 -3.20 -9.70
CA ARG A 191 -9.59 -1.94 -9.37
C ARG A 191 -10.96 -1.84 -10.04
N TYR A 192 -11.97 -1.54 -9.27
CA TYR A 192 -13.21 -0.97 -9.74
C TYR A 192 -13.16 0.55 -9.57
N PHE A 193 -13.39 1.32 -10.62
CA PHE A 193 -13.36 2.78 -10.61
C PHE A 193 -14.68 3.33 -11.13
N SER A 194 -15.19 4.38 -10.48
CA SER A 194 -16.39 5.09 -10.84
C SER A 194 -16.17 6.60 -10.72
N ALA A 195 -16.40 7.33 -11.80
CA ALA A 195 -16.41 8.79 -11.83
C ALA A 195 -17.85 9.27 -12.01
N GLY A 196 -18.61 9.31 -10.95
CA GLY A 196 -19.94 9.90 -10.81
C GLY A 196 -20.80 10.03 -12.05
N THR A 197 -21.73 10.96 -12.02
CA THR A 197 -22.58 11.31 -13.17
C THR A 197 -21.96 12.46 -13.94
N LEU A 198 -21.43 12.18 -15.10
CA LEU A 198 -20.93 13.20 -16.03
C LEU A 198 -22.11 13.99 -16.58
N LYS A 199 -22.05 15.31 -16.48
CA LYS A 199 -23.08 16.22 -16.98
C LYS A 199 -22.43 17.22 -17.94
N GLY A 200 -23.17 17.62 -18.96
CA GLY A 200 -22.68 18.61 -19.91
C GLY A 200 -23.61 18.74 -21.09
N ASP A 201 -23.17 19.52 -22.05
CA ASP A 201 -23.85 19.71 -23.31
C ASP A 201 -23.24 18.81 -24.38
N LEU A 202 -24.10 18.18 -25.18
CA LEU A 202 -23.64 17.47 -26.37
C LEU A 202 -23.46 18.46 -27.50
N PHE A 203 -22.26 18.57 -28.01
CA PHE A 203 -21.96 19.41 -29.15
C PHE A 203 -21.13 18.65 -30.18
N GLY A 204 -21.26 19.00 -31.44
CA GLY A 204 -20.53 18.42 -32.53
C GLY A 204 -20.49 19.35 -33.74
N ALA A 205 -19.48 19.19 -34.60
CA ALA A 205 -19.35 20.01 -35.81
C ALA A 205 -20.57 19.84 -36.75
N GLY A 206 -21.27 20.92 -37.00
CA GLY A 206 -22.45 20.94 -37.89
C GLY A 206 -23.72 20.34 -37.27
N LEU A 207 -23.76 20.20 -35.98
CA LEU A 207 -24.90 19.62 -35.25
C LEU A 207 -25.52 20.64 -34.30
N PRO A 208 -26.84 20.51 -34.00
CA PRO A 208 -27.44 21.28 -32.92
C PRO A 208 -26.80 20.89 -31.59
N THR A 209 -26.50 21.89 -30.77
CA THR A 209 -26.10 21.68 -29.39
C THR A 209 -27.31 21.21 -28.59
N TYR A 210 -27.14 20.07 -27.90
CA TYR A 210 -28.15 19.58 -26.99
C TYR A 210 -27.73 19.83 -25.56
N SER A 211 -28.44 20.68 -24.86
CA SER A 211 -28.20 20.98 -23.45
C SER A 211 -28.72 19.85 -22.55
N GLY A 212 -27.97 19.60 -21.44
CA GLY A 212 -28.42 18.67 -20.42
C GLY A 212 -28.21 17.18 -20.79
N ALA A 213 -27.06 16.80 -21.30
CA ALA A 213 -26.67 15.41 -21.43
C ALA A 213 -26.06 14.88 -20.13
N ARG A 214 -26.21 13.57 -19.88
CA ARG A 214 -25.51 12.86 -18.82
C ARG A 214 -24.99 11.51 -19.29
N SER A 215 -23.93 11.06 -18.68
CA SER A 215 -23.36 9.73 -18.86
C SER A 215 -22.66 9.28 -17.58
N PHE A 216 -22.22 8.03 -17.54
CA PHE A 216 -21.47 7.45 -16.43
C PHE A 216 -20.14 6.90 -16.94
N PHE A 217 -19.12 6.90 -16.06
CA PHE A 217 -17.86 6.26 -16.36
C PHE A 217 -17.52 5.26 -15.26
N HIS A 218 -17.68 3.97 -15.56
CA HIS A 218 -17.30 2.87 -14.70
C HIS A 218 -16.28 1.99 -15.41
N SER A 219 -15.25 1.55 -14.70
CA SER A 219 -14.23 0.67 -15.28
C SER A 219 -13.73 -0.37 -14.30
N HIS A 220 -13.27 -1.48 -14.87
CA HIS A 220 -12.57 -2.56 -14.19
C HIS A 220 -11.17 -2.64 -14.76
N SER A 221 -10.15 -2.61 -13.91
CA SER A 221 -8.75 -2.67 -14.32
C SER A 221 -8.05 -3.82 -13.61
N LEU A 222 -7.14 -4.48 -14.34
CA LEU A 222 -6.18 -5.42 -13.79
C LEU A 222 -4.79 -4.86 -14.06
N LEU A 223 -4.06 -4.52 -12.99
CA LEU A 223 -2.82 -3.77 -13.01
C LEU A 223 -1.70 -4.60 -12.42
N ALA A 224 -0.53 -4.59 -13.07
CA ALA A 224 0.71 -4.99 -12.45
C ALA A 224 1.32 -3.77 -11.77
N SER A 225 1.90 -3.94 -10.59
CA SER A 225 2.52 -2.88 -9.80
C SER A 225 3.98 -3.19 -9.52
N LEU A 226 4.79 -2.12 -9.48
CA LEU A 226 6.15 -2.13 -9.01
C LEU A 226 6.28 -1.00 -7.97
N ILE A 227 6.60 -1.37 -6.73
CA ILE A 227 6.61 -0.47 -5.58
C ILE A 227 8.02 -0.44 -5.01
N PHE A 228 8.54 0.75 -4.77
CA PHE A 228 9.81 1.00 -4.09
C PHE A 228 9.52 1.48 -2.67
N ASN A 229 9.95 0.72 -1.68
CA ASN A 229 9.82 1.04 -0.26
C ASN A 229 11.10 1.73 0.23
N PHE A 230 10.95 2.85 0.91
CA PHE A 230 12.05 3.51 1.60
C PHE A 230 12.37 2.73 2.87
N ALA A 231 13.67 2.54 3.16
CA ALA A 231 14.06 1.89 4.41
C ALA A 231 13.51 2.70 5.60
N PRO A 232 12.89 2.06 6.60
CA PRO A 232 12.50 2.74 7.82
C PRO A 232 13.76 3.29 8.52
N PRO A 233 13.65 4.37 9.32
CA PRO A 233 14.76 4.86 10.13
C PRO A 233 15.31 3.74 11.01
N ALA A 234 16.65 3.63 11.07
CA ALA A 234 17.27 2.66 11.96
C ALA A 234 16.76 2.87 13.39
N PRO A 235 16.38 1.82 14.12
CA PRO A 235 16.00 1.96 15.52
C PRO A 235 17.14 2.62 16.29
N PRO A 236 16.85 3.48 17.29
CA PRO A 236 17.88 4.08 18.12
C PRO A 236 18.75 2.96 18.72
N PRO A 237 20.08 3.15 18.80
CA PRO A 237 20.92 2.15 19.41
C PRO A 237 20.42 1.87 20.83
N PRO A 238 20.41 0.58 21.25
CA PRO A 238 20.00 0.26 22.61
C PRO A 238 20.83 1.10 23.60
N PRO A 239 20.23 1.58 24.70
CA PRO A 239 20.95 2.36 25.70
C PRO A 239 22.17 1.53 26.11
N VAL A 240 23.36 2.17 26.07
CA VAL A 240 24.59 1.55 26.56
C VAL A 240 24.32 1.27 28.04
N VAL A 241 24.10 0.01 28.36
CA VAL A 241 24.06 -0.44 29.75
C VAL A 241 25.52 -0.31 30.23
N GLU A 242 25.82 0.78 30.95
CA GLU A 242 27.06 0.97 31.59
C GLU A 242 27.29 -0.26 32.51
N ALA A 243 28.31 -1.05 32.19
CA ALA A 243 28.57 -2.27 32.96
C ALA A 243 28.69 -1.87 34.43
N ALA A 244 27.88 -2.51 35.30
CA ALA A 244 27.99 -2.27 36.73
C ALA A 244 29.44 -2.37 37.17
N PRO A 245 29.98 -1.44 37.98
CA PRO A 245 31.33 -1.51 38.46
C PRO A 245 31.60 -2.90 39.03
N PRO A 246 32.80 -3.50 38.79
CA PRO A 246 33.06 -4.82 39.30
C PRO A 246 32.86 -4.84 40.82
N PRO A 247 32.35 -5.94 41.39
CA PRO A 247 32.13 -6.03 42.82
C PRO A 247 33.48 -5.80 43.54
N PRO A 248 33.47 -5.11 44.69
CA PRO A 248 34.69 -4.89 45.45
C PRO A 248 35.39 -6.21 45.75
N PRO A 249 36.74 -6.26 45.74
CA PRO A 249 37.45 -7.49 46.03
C PRO A 249 37.02 -8.04 47.39
N PRO A 250 36.96 -9.36 47.57
CA PRO A 250 36.61 -9.95 48.85
C PRO A 250 37.62 -9.50 49.92
N PRO A 251 37.17 -9.22 51.18
CA PRO A 251 38.05 -8.84 52.27
C PRO A 251 39.13 -9.92 52.43
N PRO A 252 40.37 -9.52 52.82
CA PRO A 252 41.47 -10.45 53.06
C PRO A 252 41.07 -11.53 54.07
N ALA A 253 41.40 -12.76 53.81
CA ALA A 253 41.14 -13.88 54.72
C ALA A 253 41.88 -13.63 56.04
N THR A 254 41.18 -13.76 57.17
CA THR A 254 41.75 -13.65 58.53
C THR A 254 41.72 -14.98 59.23
N GLN A 255 42.70 -15.19 60.16
CA GLN A 255 42.73 -16.34 61.07
C GLN A 255 42.74 -15.85 62.54
N THR A 256 42.11 -16.64 63.45
CA THR A 256 42.17 -16.38 64.86
C THR A 256 43.24 -17.20 65.54
N CYS A 257 44.17 -16.55 66.21
CA CYS A 257 45.23 -17.23 66.96
C CYS A 257 44.74 -17.77 68.29
N PRO A 258 45.50 -18.70 68.96
CA PRO A 258 45.11 -19.28 70.24
C PRO A 258 45.03 -18.26 71.39
N ASP A 259 45.61 -17.08 71.24
CA ASP A 259 45.51 -15.98 72.19
C ASP A 259 44.24 -15.08 71.97
N GLY A 260 43.38 -15.44 70.98
CA GLY A 260 42.16 -14.68 70.66
C GLY A 260 42.38 -13.53 69.71
N SER A 261 43.61 -13.24 69.26
CA SER A 261 43.91 -12.21 68.24
C SER A 261 43.47 -12.65 66.85
N VAL A 262 42.94 -11.72 66.03
CA VAL A 262 42.58 -11.95 64.62
C VAL A 262 43.65 -11.27 63.76
N ILE A 263 44.35 -12.09 62.96
CA ILE A 263 45.41 -11.65 62.05
C ILE A 263 45.09 -12.06 60.60
N LEU A 264 45.83 -11.56 59.64
CA LEU A 264 45.74 -12.03 58.28
C LEU A 264 46.12 -13.52 58.19
N ALA A 265 45.41 -14.28 57.37
CA ALA A 265 45.69 -15.72 57.20
C ALA A 265 47.10 -16.03 56.73
N THR A 266 47.82 -15.04 56.21
CA THR A 266 49.24 -15.11 55.78
C THR A 266 50.24 -14.88 56.92
N ASP A 267 49.79 -14.36 58.06
CA ASP A 267 50.69 -14.01 59.17
C ASP A 267 50.79 -15.16 60.17
N VAL A 268 51.89 -15.17 60.87
CA VAL A 268 52.21 -16.22 61.87
C VAL A 268 51.72 -15.77 63.23
N CYS A 269 50.97 -16.61 63.94
CA CYS A 269 50.51 -16.30 65.29
C CYS A 269 51.67 -16.06 66.27
N PRO A 270 51.54 -15.09 67.21
CA PRO A 270 52.55 -14.89 68.29
C PRO A 270 52.72 -16.19 69.13
N ALA A 271 53.95 -16.48 69.49
CA ALA A 271 54.22 -17.60 70.38
C ALA A 271 53.60 -17.43 71.77
N PRO A 272 53.03 -18.41 72.36
CA PRO A 272 52.41 -18.32 73.70
C PRO A 272 53.47 -17.88 74.74
N PRO A 273 53.16 -17.08 75.73
CA PRO A 273 54.09 -16.63 76.77
C PRO A 273 54.69 -17.84 77.50
N PRO A 274 55.99 -17.81 77.88
CA PRO A 274 56.61 -18.92 78.58
C PRO A 274 55.92 -19.18 79.91
N PRO A 275 55.78 -20.45 80.35
CA PRO A 275 55.10 -20.76 81.60
C PRO A 275 55.84 -20.08 82.81
N PRO A 276 55.08 -19.69 83.84
CA PRO A 276 55.68 -19.04 85.03
C PRO A 276 56.68 -19.96 85.70
N PRO A 277 57.78 -19.43 86.27
CA PRO A 277 58.72 -20.23 86.92
C PRO A 277 58.16 -20.99 88.11
N PRO A 278 58.65 -22.22 88.40
CA PRO A 278 58.09 -23.00 89.49
C PRO A 278 58.36 -22.32 90.84
N PRO A 279 57.43 -22.48 91.79
CA PRO A 279 57.57 -21.82 93.12
C PRO A 279 58.75 -22.35 93.84
N PRO A 280 59.49 -21.48 94.60
CA PRO A 280 60.70 -21.86 95.36
C PRO A 280 60.35 -22.94 96.41
N PRO A 281 61.28 -23.89 96.65
CA PRO A 281 61.09 -24.97 97.62
C PRO A 281 60.93 -24.42 99.03
N PRO A 282 60.11 -25.10 99.90
CA PRO A 282 59.89 -24.62 101.25
C PRO A 282 61.14 -24.62 102.09
N ALA A 283 61.41 -23.55 102.80
CA ALA A 283 62.50 -23.38 103.74
C ALA A 283 62.46 -24.47 104.89
N LYS A 284 63.52 -25.21 105.04
CA LYS A 284 63.69 -26.18 106.19
C LYS A 284 63.59 -25.40 107.49
N GLY A 285 62.62 -25.69 108.26
CA GLY A 285 62.52 -25.24 109.59
C GLY A 285 63.69 -25.67 110.47
N GLU A 286 64.34 -24.77 111.04
CA GLU A 286 65.27 -24.95 112.12
C GLU A 286 64.51 -25.24 113.39
N ARG A 287 64.77 -26.34 113.99
CA ARG A 287 64.32 -26.61 115.42
C ARG A 287 65.31 -25.94 116.35
N GLY A 288 64.85 -25.30 117.34
CA GLY A 288 65.41 -24.95 118.53
C GLY A 288 64.37 -24.66 119.55
#